data_ec3a8da87d71b6cc38ee308aca542d83
#
_entry.id   ec3a8da87d71b6cc38ee308aca542d83
#
_cell.length_a   1.000
_cell.length_b   1.000
_cell.length_c   1.000
_cell.angle_alpha   90.00
_cell.angle_beta   90.00
_cell.angle_gamma   90.00
#
_symmetry.space_group_name_H-M   'P 1'
#
loop_
_entity.id
_entity.type
_entity.pdbx_description
1 polymer ?
#
loop_
_entity_poly.entity_id
_entity_poly.type
_entity_poly.pdbx_seq_one_letter_code
_entity_poly.pdbx_strand_id
1 'polypeptide(L)'
;CLQKNINNQIVYVDDDPFLKAEMVQKYIKNNDRIIFIDFGIGMDDESIKQCFEPHETVGCLVFPGVKEGVDWGLFRARVKDGSSEPVSQMGLHFDTEIGMKISEDIYRVKTTNARAWVMNTKNVTKAMKKSGGGTKIYAKMFEKLIEQGVRVYAFSASKLTMTYTHECLSNILNAAGVKVN
;
A
#
# COMPACT_ATOMS: atom_id res chain seq x y z
N CYS A 1 -15.07 3.48 -11.19
CA CYS A 1 -16.19 4.21 -10.56
C CYS A 1 -17.31 4.50 -11.56
N LEU A 2 -17.03 5.07 -12.74
CA LEU A 2 -18.05 5.43 -13.74
C LEU A 2 -18.91 4.24 -14.17
N GLN A 3 -18.30 3.08 -14.48
CA GLN A 3 -19.02 1.88 -14.88
C GLN A 3 -19.98 1.31 -13.82
N LYS A 4 -19.69 1.56 -12.54
CA LYS A 4 -20.49 1.09 -11.40
C LYS A 4 -21.40 2.19 -10.82
N ASN A 5 -21.45 3.35 -11.44
CA ASN A 5 -22.25 4.51 -10.99
C ASN A 5 -21.94 4.94 -9.54
N ILE A 6 -20.67 4.81 -9.12
CA ILE A 6 -20.21 5.16 -7.78
C ILE A 6 -19.88 6.65 -7.75
N ASN A 7 -20.56 7.40 -6.87
CA ASN A 7 -20.22 8.80 -6.64
C ASN A 7 -18.80 8.88 -6.06
N ASN A 8 -17.93 9.62 -6.75
CA ASN A 8 -16.53 9.72 -6.38
C ASN A 8 -15.98 11.13 -6.62
N GLN A 9 -14.93 11.45 -5.87
CA GLN A 9 -14.12 12.66 -6.04
C GLN A 9 -12.66 12.24 -6.13
N ILE A 10 -11.95 12.72 -7.15
CA ILE A 10 -10.51 12.55 -7.27
C ILE A 10 -9.83 13.76 -6.65
N VAL A 11 -8.86 13.50 -5.78
CA VAL A 11 -8.07 14.54 -5.10
C VAL A 11 -6.60 14.20 -5.29
N TYR A 12 -5.84 15.15 -5.81
CA TYR A 12 -4.39 15.03 -5.90
C TYR A 12 -3.75 15.60 -4.64
N VAL A 13 -2.71 14.93 -4.16
CA VAL A 13 -1.95 15.33 -2.98
C VAL A 13 -0.46 15.16 -3.27
N ASP A 14 0.33 16.10 -2.83
CA ASP A 14 1.78 16.04 -2.96
C ASP A 14 2.37 14.87 -2.14
N ASP A 15 3.56 14.43 -2.51
CA ASP A 15 4.27 13.34 -1.81
C ASP A 15 4.85 13.82 -0.47
N ASP A 16 3.96 14.25 0.40
CA ASP A 16 4.25 14.66 1.77
C ASP A 16 3.37 13.87 2.75
N PRO A 17 3.94 13.17 3.72
CA PRO A 17 3.18 12.33 4.65
C PRO A 17 2.24 13.13 5.56
N PHE A 18 2.53 14.39 5.84
CA PHE A 18 1.65 15.26 6.64
C PHE A 18 0.44 15.71 5.82
N LEU A 19 0.66 16.11 4.57
CA LEU A 19 -0.43 16.47 3.66
C LEU A 19 -1.32 15.26 3.36
N LYS A 20 -0.75 14.08 3.14
CA LYS A 20 -1.51 12.83 2.98
C LYS A 20 -2.40 12.56 4.21
N ALA A 21 -1.85 12.68 5.42
CA ALA A 21 -2.60 12.49 6.67
C ALA A 21 -3.73 13.53 6.83
N GLU A 22 -3.47 14.78 6.49
CA GLU A 22 -4.47 15.85 6.54
C GLU A 22 -5.62 15.58 5.56
N MET A 23 -5.32 15.15 4.34
CA MET A 23 -6.34 14.78 3.36
C MET A 23 -7.19 13.61 3.84
N VAL A 24 -6.57 12.54 4.37
CA VAL A 24 -7.33 11.44 4.98
C VAL A 24 -8.21 11.94 6.13
N GLN A 25 -7.68 12.80 7.01
CA GLN A 25 -8.42 13.39 8.13
C GLN A 25 -9.63 14.21 7.66
N LYS A 26 -9.48 14.95 6.57
CA LYS A 26 -10.55 15.76 5.97
C LYS A 26 -11.68 14.90 5.42
N TYR A 27 -11.33 13.82 4.73
CA TYR A 27 -12.31 13.01 3.99
C TYR A 27 -12.89 11.82 4.77
N ILE A 28 -12.25 11.39 5.87
CA ILE A 28 -12.67 10.21 6.64
C ILE A 28 -14.09 10.32 7.22
N LYS A 29 -14.59 11.53 7.48
CA LYS A 29 -15.90 11.73 8.12
C LYS A 29 -17.07 11.64 7.13
N ASN A 30 -16.85 12.04 5.88
CA ASN A 30 -17.91 12.29 4.92
C ASN A 30 -17.93 11.31 3.75
N ASN A 31 -17.05 10.32 3.76
CA ASN A 31 -16.95 9.33 2.70
C ASN A 31 -16.99 7.91 3.30
N ASP A 32 -17.58 6.98 2.59
CA ASP A 32 -17.62 5.57 3.03
C ASP A 32 -16.27 4.89 2.82
N ARG A 33 -15.53 5.30 1.78
CA ARG A 33 -14.22 4.76 1.43
C ARG A 33 -13.27 5.86 1.00
N ILE A 34 -11.99 5.64 1.30
CA ILE A 34 -10.87 6.39 0.75
C ILE A 34 -9.98 5.37 0.05
N ILE A 35 -9.74 5.55 -1.24
CA ILE A 35 -8.80 4.76 -2.01
C ILE A 35 -7.60 5.67 -2.28
N PHE A 36 -6.43 5.21 -1.90
CA PHE A 36 -5.17 5.90 -2.15
C PHE A 36 -4.34 5.09 -3.12
N ILE A 37 -3.82 5.75 -4.13
CA ILE A 37 -2.90 5.19 -5.10
C ILE A 37 -1.80 6.22 -5.30
N ASP A 38 -0.57 5.84 -4.99
CA ASP A 38 0.59 6.71 -5.12
C ASP A 38 0.95 6.93 -6.59
N PHE A 39 1.68 8.01 -6.85
CA PHE A 39 2.12 8.33 -8.21
C PHE A 39 2.96 7.18 -8.79
N GLY A 40 2.74 6.88 -10.07
CA GLY A 40 3.46 5.82 -10.77
C GLY A 40 3.06 4.39 -10.41
N ILE A 41 2.00 4.20 -9.59
CA ILE A 41 1.46 2.88 -9.27
C ILE A 41 0.27 2.55 -10.16
N GLY A 42 0.37 1.47 -10.91
CA GLY A 42 -0.75 0.82 -11.59
C GLY A 42 -1.23 -0.39 -10.79
N MET A 43 -2.53 -0.62 -10.76
CA MET A 43 -3.15 -1.77 -10.10
C MET A 43 -3.80 -2.67 -11.14
N ASP A 44 -3.70 -3.98 -10.95
CA ASP A 44 -4.42 -4.96 -11.76
C ASP A 44 -5.92 -4.97 -11.45
N ASP A 45 -6.70 -5.58 -12.33
CA ASP A 45 -8.16 -5.59 -12.23
C ASP A 45 -8.67 -6.24 -10.95
N GLU A 46 -8.00 -7.29 -10.45
CA GLU A 46 -8.39 -7.96 -9.22
C GLU A 46 -8.14 -7.06 -8.00
N SER A 47 -6.99 -6.39 -7.94
CA SER A 47 -6.70 -5.40 -6.89
C SER A 47 -7.70 -4.24 -6.92
N ILE A 48 -8.05 -3.74 -8.11
CA ILE A 48 -9.09 -2.71 -8.26
C ILE A 48 -10.44 -3.21 -7.75
N LYS A 49 -10.81 -4.44 -8.07
CA LYS A 49 -12.06 -5.06 -7.61
C LYS A 49 -12.10 -5.15 -6.08
N GLN A 50 -11.00 -5.55 -5.44
CA GLN A 50 -10.87 -5.61 -3.98
C GLN A 50 -11.08 -4.25 -3.30
N CYS A 51 -10.78 -3.13 -3.97
CA CYS A 51 -11.09 -1.80 -3.45
C CYS A 51 -12.59 -1.56 -3.24
N PHE A 52 -13.45 -2.28 -3.95
CA PHE A 52 -14.90 -2.12 -3.92
C PHE A 52 -15.64 -3.24 -3.20
N GLU A 53 -14.98 -4.37 -2.91
CA GLU A 53 -15.59 -5.48 -2.19
C GLU A 53 -15.98 -5.07 -0.75
N PRO A 54 -17.10 -5.61 -0.24
CA PRO A 54 -17.55 -5.34 1.12
C PRO A 54 -16.73 -6.16 2.13
N HIS A 55 -15.67 -5.58 2.63
CA HIS A 55 -14.90 -6.17 3.73
C HIS A 55 -15.49 -5.71 5.06
N GLU A 56 -16.49 -6.41 5.60
CA GLU A 56 -17.30 -5.97 6.74
C GLU A 56 -16.51 -5.58 7.99
N THR A 57 -15.41 -6.24 8.25
CA THR A 57 -14.64 -6.02 9.50
C THR A 57 -13.28 -5.38 9.26
N VAL A 58 -12.89 -5.16 8.02
CA VAL A 58 -11.58 -4.59 7.65
C VAL A 58 -11.64 -3.08 7.76
N GLY A 59 -10.68 -2.50 8.46
CA GLY A 59 -10.49 -1.04 8.49
C GLY A 59 -9.72 -0.55 7.27
N CYS A 60 -8.60 -1.18 6.98
CA CYS A 60 -7.80 -0.89 5.80
C CYS A 60 -7.37 -2.19 5.11
N LEU A 61 -7.46 -2.22 3.79
CA LEU A 61 -6.84 -3.24 2.96
C LEU A 61 -5.71 -2.58 2.18
N VAL A 62 -4.50 -3.10 2.35
CA VAL A 62 -3.31 -2.62 1.64
C VAL A 62 -2.93 -3.60 0.54
N PHE A 63 -2.35 -3.09 -0.52
CA PHE A 63 -1.84 -3.84 -1.65
C PHE A 63 -0.31 -3.79 -1.59
N PRO A 64 0.34 -4.87 -1.13
CA PRO A 64 1.80 -4.89 -0.99
C PRO A 64 2.51 -4.63 -2.30
N GLY A 65 3.46 -3.72 -2.27
CA GLY A 65 4.35 -3.40 -3.36
C GLY A 65 5.80 -3.68 -3.01
N VAL A 66 6.64 -3.73 -4.04
CA VAL A 66 8.09 -3.87 -3.87
C VAL A 66 8.68 -2.48 -3.63
N LYS A 67 9.58 -2.36 -2.66
CA LYS A 67 10.42 -1.18 -2.51
C LYS A 67 11.33 -1.06 -3.71
N GLU A 68 11.71 0.17 -4.02
CA GLU A 68 12.57 0.45 -5.16
C GLU A 68 13.92 -0.27 -5.06
N GLY A 69 14.35 -0.86 -6.19
CA GLY A 69 15.63 -1.53 -6.31
C GLY A 69 15.64 -3.02 -5.94
N VAL A 70 16.70 -3.70 -6.34
CA VAL A 70 17.00 -5.09 -6.00
C VAL A 70 18.14 -5.13 -5.00
N ASP A 71 17.93 -5.74 -3.86
CA ASP A 71 18.99 -6.01 -2.87
C ASP A 71 19.77 -7.26 -3.29
N TRP A 72 20.90 -7.04 -3.95
CA TRP A 72 21.78 -8.11 -4.40
C TRP A 72 22.48 -8.86 -3.26
N GLY A 73 22.62 -8.24 -2.08
CA GLY A 73 23.13 -8.90 -0.88
C GLY A 73 22.12 -9.91 -0.35
N LEU A 74 20.88 -9.48 -0.20
CA LEU A 74 19.75 -10.35 0.17
C LEU A 74 19.53 -11.47 -0.83
N PHE A 75 19.57 -11.17 -2.13
CA PHE A 75 19.45 -12.16 -3.19
C PHE A 75 20.50 -13.28 -3.03
N ARG A 76 21.77 -12.90 -2.90
CA ARG A 76 22.87 -13.88 -2.74
C ARG A 76 22.73 -14.69 -1.45
N ALA A 77 22.31 -14.07 -0.35
CA ALA A 77 22.08 -14.77 0.91
C ALA A 77 20.99 -15.84 0.76
N ARG A 78 19.83 -15.48 0.18
CA ARG A 78 18.71 -16.40 -0.03
C ARG A 78 19.05 -17.55 -0.99
N VAL A 79 19.82 -17.28 -2.05
CA VAL A 79 20.33 -18.34 -2.96
C VAL A 79 21.24 -19.30 -2.19
N LYS A 80 22.17 -18.77 -1.37
CA LYS A 80 23.09 -19.57 -0.56
C LYS A 80 22.36 -20.43 0.47
N ASP A 81 21.33 -19.89 1.08
CA ASP A 81 20.53 -20.56 2.12
C ASP A 81 19.52 -21.57 1.53
N GLY A 82 19.43 -21.69 0.21
CA GLY A 82 18.51 -22.62 -0.47
C GLY A 82 17.05 -22.23 -0.30
N SER A 83 16.74 -20.93 -0.26
CA SER A 83 15.37 -20.43 -0.14
C SER A 83 14.44 -21.05 -1.19
N SER A 84 13.24 -21.41 -0.77
CA SER A 84 12.17 -21.89 -1.67
C SER A 84 11.39 -20.77 -2.36
N GLU A 85 11.75 -19.50 -2.11
CA GLU A 85 11.11 -18.38 -2.77
C GLU A 85 11.40 -18.36 -4.29
N PRO A 86 10.46 -17.86 -5.10
CA PRO A 86 10.72 -17.66 -6.53
C PRO A 86 11.96 -16.77 -6.74
N VAL A 87 12.82 -17.15 -7.68
CA VAL A 87 14.08 -16.43 -7.99
C VAL A 87 13.82 -14.93 -8.23
N SER A 88 12.70 -14.60 -8.89
CA SER A 88 12.28 -13.23 -9.16
C SER A 88 11.95 -12.41 -7.90
N GLN A 89 11.81 -13.05 -6.75
CA GLN A 89 11.44 -12.39 -5.48
C GLN A 89 12.59 -12.37 -4.46
N MET A 90 13.62 -13.19 -4.65
CA MET A 90 14.70 -13.38 -3.67
C MET A 90 15.46 -12.10 -3.28
N GLY A 91 15.52 -11.10 -4.17
CA GLY A 91 16.18 -9.82 -3.93
C GLY A 91 15.22 -8.65 -3.69
N LEU A 92 13.94 -8.93 -3.48
CA LEU A 92 12.94 -7.88 -3.33
C LEU A 92 12.63 -7.63 -1.86
N HIS A 93 12.54 -6.36 -1.50
CA HIS A 93 11.97 -5.90 -0.24
C HIS A 93 10.54 -5.41 -0.46
N PHE A 94 9.59 -5.97 0.26
CA PHE A 94 8.23 -5.48 0.24
C PHE A 94 8.04 -4.32 1.22
N ASP A 95 7.14 -3.41 0.89
CA ASP A 95 6.74 -2.27 1.73
C ASP A 95 5.83 -2.67 2.89
N THR A 96 5.40 -3.94 2.91
CA THR A 96 4.45 -4.49 3.86
C THR A 96 4.97 -5.78 4.48
N GLU A 97 5.02 -5.83 5.81
CA GLU A 97 5.30 -7.04 6.57
C GLU A 97 3.97 -7.70 6.95
N ILE A 98 3.75 -8.90 6.42
CA ILE A 98 2.56 -9.70 6.71
C ILE A 98 2.78 -10.59 7.93
N GLY A 99 1.69 -10.89 8.62
CA GLY A 99 1.64 -11.80 9.75
C GLY A 99 0.73 -13.00 9.49
N MET A 100 -0.22 -13.24 10.38
CA MET A 100 -1.12 -14.37 10.33
C MET A 100 -2.04 -14.31 9.09
N LYS A 101 -2.18 -15.45 8.42
CA LYS A 101 -3.15 -15.66 7.34
C LYS A 101 -4.58 -15.61 7.90
N ILE A 102 -5.46 -14.86 7.26
CA ILE A 102 -6.86 -14.70 7.64
C ILE A 102 -7.77 -15.50 6.70
N SER A 103 -7.53 -15.40 5.39
CA SER A 103 -8.20 -16.17 4.35
C SER A 103 -7.24 -16.45 3.20
N GLU A 104 -7.69 -16.93 2.05
CA GLU A 104 -6.82 -17.41 0.97
C GLU A 104 -5.71 -16.42 0.61
N ASP A 105 -6.06 -15.17 0.33
CA ASP A 105 -5.12 -14.13 -0.08
C ASP A 105 -5.10 -12.92 0.86
N ILE A 106 -5.67 -13.05 2.05
CA ILE A 106 -5.75 -11.97 3.04
C ILE A 106 -4.91 -12.32 4.26
N TYR A 107 -4.00 -11.42 4.59
CA TYR A 107 -3.09 -11.54 5.73
C TYR A 107 -3.22 -10.34 6.65
N ARG A 108 -3.04 -10.57 7.96
CA ARG A 108 -2.91 -9.47 8.91
C ARG A 108 -1.59 -8.77 8.69
N VAL A 109 -1.62 -7.44 8.69
CA VAL A 109 -0.42 -6.61 8.56
C VAL A 109 0.22 -6.40 9.92
N LYS A 110 1.54 -6.52 10.00
CA LYS A 110 2.35 -6.12 11.16
C LYS A 110 2.81 -4.67 10.99
N THR A 111 3.45 -4.37 9.88
CA THR A 111 3.88 -3.02 9.50
C THR A 111 3.68 -2.80 8.01
N THR A 112 3.42 -1.57 7.59
CA THR A 112 3.28 -1.24 6.18
C THR A 112 3.55 0.23 5.88
N ASN A 113 4.14 0.46 4.72
CA ASN A 113 4.20 1.74 4.03
C ASN A 113 3.62 1.60 2.62
N ALA A 114 2.54 0.82 2.49
CA ALA A 114 1.94 0.52 1.19
C ALA A 114 1.58 1.79 0.41
N ARG A 115 1.89 1.76 -0.87
CA ARG A 115 1.69 2.85 -1.82
C ARG A 115 0.32 2.78 -2.50
N ALA A 116 -0.41 1.69 -2.31
CA ALA A 116 -1.80 1.52 -2.71
C ALA A 116 -2.60 0.87 -1.59
N TRP A 117 -3.75 1.45 -1.25
CA TRP A 117 -4.61 0.94 -0.18
C TRP A 117 -6.03 1.48 -0.28
N VAL A 118 -6.96 0.78 0.36
CA VAL A 118 -8.34 1.24 0.57
C VAL A 118 -8.67 1.24 2.06
N MET A 119 -9.32 2.29 2.51
CA MET A 119 -9.80 2.48 3.88
C MET A 119 -11.32 2.45 3.92
N ASN A 120 -11.90 1.61 4.77
CA ASN A 120 -13.30 1.68 5.16
C ASN A 120 -13.42 2.66 6.34
N THR A 121 -13.91 3.84 6.08
CA THR A 121 -13.90 4.96 7.03
C THR A 121 -14.75 4.70 8.26
N LYS A 122 -15.87 4.00 8.12
CA LYS A 122 -16.76 3.63 9.24
C LYS A 122 -16.06 2.66 10.20
N ASN A 123 -15.40 1.62 9.65
CA ASN A 123 -14.70 0.64 10.46
C ASN A 123 -13.49 1.24 11.19
N VAL A 124 -12.72 2.07 10.48
CA VAL A 124 -11.58 2.79 11.08
C VAL A 124 -12.05 3.73 12.20
N THR A 125 -13.02 4.59 11.92
CA THR A 125 -13.53 5.53 12.91
C THR A 125 -14.13 4.82 14.13
N LYS A 126 -14.83 3.71 13.93
CA LYS A 126 -15.38 2.90 15.03
C LYS A 126 -14.27 2.29 15.90
N ALA A 127 -13.24 1.73 15.29
CA ALA A 127 -12.12 1.14 16.02
C ALA A 127 -11.34 2.21 16.81
N MET A 128 -11.02 3.33 16.18
CA MET A 128 -10.31 4.45 16.82
C MET A 128 -11.07 5.01 18.02
N LYS A 129 -12.40 5.19 17.92
CA LYS A 129 -13.23 5.63 19.04
C LYS A 129 -13.23 4.61 20.19
N LYS A 130 -13.27 3.32 19.87
CA LYS A 130 -13.27 2.24 20.86
C LYS A 130 -11.96 2.18 21.64
N SER A 131 -10.84 2.52 21.03
CA SER A 131 -9.52 2.53 21.68
C SER A 131 -9.30 3.73 22.61
N GLY A 132 -10.19 4.72 22.59
CA GLY A 132 -10.04 5.96 23.37
C GLY A 132 -9.00 6.93 22.83
N GLY A 133 -8.34 6.60 21.71
CA GLY A 133 -7.24 7.39 21.12
C GLY A 133 -7.67 8.60 20.29
N GLY A 134 -8.98 8.88 20.21
CA GLY A 134 -9.50 9.91 19.32
C GLY A 134 -9.49 9.48 17.85
N THR A 135 -9.90 10.38 16.96
CA THR A 135 -10.00 10.11 15.51
C THR A 135 -8.97 10.89 14.68
N LYS A 136 -7.86 11.28 15.30
CA LYS A 136 -6.81 12.04 14.62
C LYS A 136 -5.95 11.10 13.77
N ILE A 137 -5.75 11.46 12.52
CA ILE A 137 -4.85 10.77 11.58
C ILE A 137 -3.47 11.44 11.66
N TYR A 138 -2.43 10.63 11.66
CA TYR A 138 -1.03 11.07 11.78
C TYR A 138 -0.24 10.72 10.53
N ALA A 139 0.91 11.34 10.33
CA ALA A 139 1.81 11.07 9.20
C ALA A 139 2.23 9.58 9.13
N LYS A 140 2.51 8.96 10.29
CA LYS A 140 2.71 7.50 10.41
C LYS A 140 1.37 6.77 10.61
N MET A 141 0.50 6.90 9.62
CA MET A 141 -0.90 6.51 9.72
C MET A 141 -1.09 5.05 10.12
N PHE A 142 -0.46 4.13 9.43
CA PHE A 142 -0.69 2.69 9.65
C PHE A 142 -0.21 2.21 11.01
N GLU A 143 0.94 2.69 11.49
CA GLU A 143 1.42 2.38 12.84
C GLU A 143 0.36 2.75 13.88
N LYS A 144 -0.16 3.97 13.81
CA LYS A 144 -1.16 4.47 14.74
C LYS A 144 -2.51 3.75 14.62
N LEU A 145 -2.94 3.43 13.41
CA LEU A 145 -4.18 2.68 13.20
C LEU A 145 -4.07 1.26 13.80
N ILE A 146 -2.94 0.59 13.61
CA ILE A 146 -2.71 -0.75 14.17
C ILE A 146 -2.66 -0.68 15.71
N GLU A 147 -1.95 0.29 16.28
CA GLU A 147 -1.91 0.53 17.74
C GLU A 147 -3.31 0.77 18.32
N GLN A 148 -4.18 1.44 17.59
CA GLN A 148 -5.57 1.70 17.98
C GLN A 148 -6.53 0.54 17.71
N GLY A 149 -6.02 -0.62 17.31
CA GLY A 149 -6.80 -1.82 17.07
C GLY A 149 -7.59 -1.84 15.77
N VAL A 150 -7.27 -0.94 14.83
CA VAL A 150 -7.82 -1.00 13.47
C VAL A 150 -7.29 -2.26 12.77
N ARG A 151 -8.19 -3.00 12.15
CA ARG A 151 -7.81 -4.18 11.37
C ARG A 151 -7.24 -3.74 10.03
N VAL A 152 -5.92 -3.82 9.91
CA VAL A 152 -5.19 -3.56 8.68
C VAL A 152 -4.78 -4.91 8.09
N TYR A 153 -5.24 -5.19 6.89
CA TYR A 153 -4.98 -6.45 6.18
C TYR A 153 -4.29 -6.18 4.85
N ALA A 154 -3.57 -7.18 4.36
CA ALA A 154 -2.89 -7.15 3.06
C ALA A 154 -3.54 -8.16 2.12
N PHE A 155 -3.76 -7.74 0.87
CA PHE A 155 -4.16 -8.61 -0.22
C PHE A 155 -2.90 -9.08 -0.95
N SER A 156 -2.50 -10.33 -0.72
CA SER A 156 -1.22 -10.87 -1.20
C SER A 156 -1.21 -11.22 -2.69
N ALA A 157 -2.37 -11.42 -3.29
CA ALA A 157 -2.48 -11.70 -4.73
C ALA A 157 -2.42 -10.44 -5.59
N SER A 158 -2.23 -9.25 -4.99
CA SER A 158 -2.11 -7.99 -5.72
C SER A 158 -0.91 -7.99 -6.68
N LYS A 159 -1.14 -7.45 -7.88
CA LYS A 159 -0.09 -7.19 -8.86
C LYS A 159 -0.01 -5.69 -9.11
N LEU A 160 0.99 -5.07 -8.49
CA LEU A 160 1.24 -3.66 -8.70
C LEU A 160 2.30 -3.46 -9.77
N THR A 161 2.02 -2.58 -10.72
CA THR A 161 3.01 -2.12 -11.69
C THR A 161 3.57 -0.79 -11.23
N MET A 162 4.89 -0.68 -11.14
CA MET A 162 5.56 0.56 -10.80
C MET A 162 6.15 1.17 -12.06
N THR A 163 5.79 2.42 -12.33
CA THR A 163 6.41 3.21 -13.41
C THR A 163 7.52 4.05 -12.80
N TYR A 164 8.74 3.74 -13.21
CA TYR A 164 9.92 4.52 -12.80
C TYR A 164 9.95 5.84 -13.55
N THR A 165 10.26 6.91 -12.84
CA THR A 165 10.47 8.24 -13.42
C THR A 165 11.88 8.39 -14.03
N HIS A 166 12.16 9.55 -14.59
CA HIS A 166 13.38 9.87 -15.37
C HIS A 166 14.74 9.45 -14.78
N GLU A 167 14.85 9.31 -13.46
CA GLU A 167 16.11 8.92 -12.81
C GLU A 167 16.59 7.51 -13.23
N CYS A 168 15.66 6.58 -13.43
CA CYS A 168 16.02 5.25 -13.94
C CYS A 168 16.48 5.29 -15.38
N LEU A 169 15.89 6.12 -16.22
CA LEU A 169 16.30 6.28 -17.60
C LEU A 169 17.73 6.84 -17.68
N SER A 170 18.04 7.85 -16.88
CA SER A 170 19.40 8.43 -16.80
C SER A 170 20.43 7.40 -16.35
N ASN A 171 20.08 6.57 -15.36
CA ASN A 171 20.97 5.52 -14.87
C ASN A 171 21.19 4.41 -15.92
N ILE A 172 20.14 4.02 -16.65
CA ILE A 172 20.22 3.05 -17.74
C ILE A 172 21.09 3.60 -18.89
N LEU A 173 20.86 4.86 -19.27
CA LEU A 173 21.63 5.51 -20.34
C LEU A 173 23.10 5.69 -19.94
N ASN A 174 23.39 6.07 -18.69
CA ASN A 174 24.75 6.15 -18.16
C ASN A 174 25.44 4.79 -18.15
N ALA A 175 24.73 3.73 -17.73
CA ALA A 175 25.25 2.35 -17.75
C ALA A 175 25.51 1.86 -19.19
N ALA A 176 24.74 2.34 -20.15
CA ALA A 176 24.93 2.08 -21.58
C ALA A 176 26.02 2.97 -22.23
N GLY A 177 26.71 3.82 -21.46
CA GLY A 177 27.73 4.74 -21.94
C GLY A 177 27.19 5.98 -22.67
N VAL A 178 25.89 6.23 -22.61
CA VAL A 178 25.26 7.41 -23.19
C VAL A 178 25.33 8.54 -22.18
N LYS A 179 26.11 9.58 -22.46
CA LYS A 179 26.14 10.77 -21.61
C LYS A 179 24.80 11.53 -21.74
N VAL A 180 24.07 11.62 -20.66
CA VAL A 180 22.88 12.49 -20.54
C VAL A 180 23.36 13.82 -19.97
N ASN A 181 23.31 14.85 -20.79
CA ASN A 181 23.60 16.23 -20.38
C ASN A 181 22.37 16.85 -19.71
#